data_a0fc3c7018004bf6273f48b5bb40d920
#
_entry.id   a0fc3c7018004bf6273f48b5bb40d920
#
_cell.length_a   1.000
_cell.length_b   1.000
_cell.length_c   1.000
_cell.angle_alpha   90.00
_cell.angle_beta   90.00
_cell.angle_gamma   90.00
#
_symmetry.space_group_name_H-M   'P 1'
#
loop_
_entity.id
_entity.type
_entity.pdbx_description
1 polymer ?
#
loop_
_entity_poly.entity_id
_entity_poly.type
_entity_poly.pdbx_seq_one_letter_code
_entity_poly.pdbx_strand_id
1 'polypeptide(L)'
;MADVVAEAPDLIREEDAAERLSELLVRARVEVAKAVVGYDQAVDLMLIAALARGHVLLEGPPGTAKTLLAQAMARVLGANFQRVQFTPDTTPNELIGTMEMRGGELVLERGAIFTNVLLADEINRTPPRVQAGLLEAMQERHVTLRGRTYFIDPSFFVMATQNPYEHEGVFPITESQLDRFLVKLELEYGDEDAELRTLDLPHRGVIPDMLGDISPLLGERSFLVAQEVIDEVRVNEDIARLCVRIVRETRTTEGIELGASPRASRHLMTAGKARAAAQGRKTVEADDVTWLAPYVLSHRVSAEETTPHEIVARAVQSALSH
;
A
#
# COMPACT_ATOMS: atom_id res chain seq x y z
N MET A 1 -16.04 -24.52 5.78
CA MET A 1 -16.53 -24.58 4.39
C MET A 1 -15.49 -23.86 3.58
N ALA A 2 -14.78 -24.56 2.72
CA ALA A 2 -13.77 -23.97 1.86
C ALA A 2 -14.52 -23.16 0.78
N ASP A 3 -14.37 -21.84 0.81
CA ASP A 3 -14.84 -20.97 -0.26
C ASP A 3 -14.12 -21.36 -1.54
N VAL A 4 -14.89 -21.78 -2.53
CA VAL A 4 -14.43 -21.98 -3.90
C VAL A 4 -14.04 -20.59 -4.43
N VAL A 5 -12.75 -20.28 -4.35
CA VAL A 5 -12.18 -19.17 -5.11
C VAL A 5 -12.34 -19.56 -6.59
N ALA A 6 -13.29 -18.92 -7.27
CA ALA A 6 -13.40 -19.05 -8.72
C ALA A 6 -12.01 -18.71 -9.28
N GLU A 7 -11.42 -19.62 -10.07
CA GLU A 7 -10.15 -19.38 -10.72
C GLU A 7 -10.27 -18.07 -11.52
N ALA A 8 -9.57 -17.04 -11.03
CA ALA A 8 -9.46 -15.79 -11.76
C ALA A 8 -8.82 -16.12 -13.12
N PRO A 9 -9.33 -15.60 -14.23
CA PRO A 9 -8.73 -15.84 -15.53
C PRO A 9 -7.27 -15.38 -15.48
N ASP A 10 -6.34 -16.23 -15.93
CA ASP A 10 -4.91 -15.91 -16.11
C ASP A 10 -4.80 -14.74 -17.12
N LEU A 11 -5.00 -13.50 -16.63
CA LEU A 11 -5.09 -12.32 -17.47
C LEU A 11 -3.72 -11.81 -17.93
N ILE A 12 -2.64 -12.25 -17.31
CA ILE A 12 -1.30 -11.79 -17.67
C ILE A 12 -0.46 -12.99 -18.13
N ARG A 13 -0.29 -13.11 -19.45
CA ARG A 13 0.77 -13.91 -20.07
C ARG A 13 1.95 -12.98 -20.33
N GLU A 14 3.19 -13.47 -20.20
CA GLU A 14 4.42 -12.68 -20.32
C GLU A 14 4.50 -11.83 -21.61
N GLU A 15 3.93 -12.30 -22.72
CA GLU A 15 3.98 -11.62 -24.02
C GLU A 15 3.14 -10.34 -24.10
N ASP A 16 2.03 -10.24 -23.33
CA ASP A 16 1.07 -9.13 -23.37
C ASP A 16 1.03 -8.34 -22.05
N ALA A 17 1.93 -8.62 -21.12
CA ALA A 17 1.84 -8.15 -19.74
C ALA A 17 1.81 -6.63 -19.61
N ALA A 18 2.61 -5.90 -20.41
CA ALA A 18 2.65 -4.43 -20.35
C ALA A 18 1.35 -3.77 -20.86
N GLU A 19 0.72 -4.34 -21.91
CA GLU A 19 -0.54 -3.83 -22.46
C GLU A 19 -1.68 -4.07 -21.45
N ARG A 20 -1.71 -5.24 -20.84
CA ARG A 20 -2.71 -5.61 -19.84
C ARG A 20 -2.58 -4.84 -18.53
N LEU A 21 -1.37 -4.41 -18.14
CA LEU A 21 -1.17 -3.54 -17.00
C LEU A 21 -1.80 -2.16 -17.19
N SER A 22 -1.82 -1.61 -18.41
CA SER A 22 -2.46 -0.33 -18.69
C SER A 22 -3.99 -0.41 -18.57
N GLU A 23 -4.59 -1.55 -18.91
CA GLU A 23 -6.02 -1.80 -18.70
C GLU A 23 -6.37 -2.05 -17.24
N LEU A 24 -5.43 -2.58 -16.47
CA LEU A 24 -5.64 -2.98 -15.07
C LEU A 24 -6.08 -1.80 -14.19
N LEU A 25 -5.45 -0.63 -14.32
CA LEU A 25 -5.85 0.57 -13.57
C LEU A 25 -7.30 0.97 -13.86
N VAL A 26 -7.66 1.05 -15.13
CA VAL A 26 -9.02 1.44 -15.53
C VAL A 26 -10.05 0.44 -15.01
N ARG A 27 -9.77 -0.85 -15.17
CA ARG A 27 -10.65 -1.92 -14.69
C ARG A 27 -10.74 -1.96 -13.16
N ALA A 28 -9.63 -1.73 -12.46
CA ALA A 28 -9.62 -1.69 -10.99
C ALA A 28 -10.52 -0.58 -10.45
N ARG A 29 -10.49 0.62 -11.04
CA ARG A 29 -11.41 1.71 -10.68
C ARG A 29 -12.86 1.30 -10.87
N VAL A 30 -13.20 0.69 -12.01
CA VAL A 30 -14.56 0.22 -12.31
C VAL A 30 -15.03 -0.84 -11.31
N GLU A 31 -14.18 -1.79 -10.98
CA GLU A 31 -14.51 -2.84 -10.02
C GLU A 31 -14.68 -2.28 -8.60
N VAL A 32 -13.75 -1.43 -8.14
CA VAL A 32 -13.83 -0.81 -6.82
C VAL A 32 -15.04 0.12 -6.69
N ALA A 33 -15.39 0.85 -7.76
CA ALA A 33 -16.56 1.76 -7.77
C ALA A 33 -17.89 1.06 -7.53
N LYS A 34 -17.97 -0.27 -7.66
CA LYS A 34 -19.16 -1.06 -7.28
C LYS A 34 -19.44 -1.05 -5.77
N ALA A 35 -18.42 -0.78 -4.96
CA ALA A 35 -18.51 -0.75 -3.50
C ALA A 35 -18.12 0.60 -2.89
N VAL A 36 -17.18 1.33 -3.50
CA VAL A 36 -16.63 2.59 -2.96
C VAL A 36 -16.48 3.60 -4.07
N VAL A 37 -17.14 4.75 -3.96
CA VAL A 37 -17.16 5.81 -4.96
C VAL A 37 -16.29 6.99 -4.54
N GLY A 38 -15.65 7.66 -5.51
CA GLY A 38 -14.92 8.90 -5.27
C GLY A 38 -13.42 8.75 -4.92
N TYR A 39 -12.88 7.52 -4.97
CA TYR A 39 -11.49 7.25 -4.60
C TYR A 39 -10.62 6.72 -5.75
N ASP A 40 -10.89 7.11 -7.00
CA ASP A 40 -10.17 6.62 -8.19
C ASP A 40 -8.66 6.78 -8.07
N GLN A 41 -8.20 7.94 -7.59
CA GLN A 41 -6.78 8.19 -7.39
C GLN A 41 -6.17 7.31 -6.30
N ALA A 42 -6.90 7.06 -5.21
CA ALA A 42 -6.45 6.16 -4.16
C ALA A 42 -6.33 4.72 -4.67
N VAL A 43 -7.27 4.27 -5.51
CA VAL A 43 -7.22 2.96 -6.18
C VAL A 43 -5.95 2.84 -7.03
N ASP A 44 -5.63 3.85 -7.84
CA ASP A 44 -4.40 3.86 -8.64
C ASP A 44 -3.14 3.75 -7.79
N LEU A 45 -3.04 4.58 -6.75
CA LEU A 45 -1.87 4.61 -5.87
C LEU A 45 -1.73 3.31 -5.07
N MET A 46 -2.83 2.71 -4.63
CA MET A 46 -2.81 1.41 -3.96
C MET A 46 -2.35 0.31 -4.91
N LEU A 47 -2.84 0.31 -6.17
CA LEU A 47 -2.42 -0.65 -7.17
C LEU A 47 -0.94 -0.47 -7.55
N ILE A 48 -0.50 0.78 -7.79
CA ILE A 48 0.91 1.12 -8.04
C ILE A 48 1.79 0.63 -6.88
N ALA A 49 1.36 0.85 -5.64
CA ALA A 49 2.11 0.41 -4.47
C ALA A 49 2.20 -1.13 -4.38
N ALA A 50 1.09 -1.83 -4.61
CA ALA A 50 1.05 -3.29 -4.60
C ALA A 50 1.97 -3.88 -5.68
N LEU A 51 1.91 -3.35 -6.89
CA LEU A 51 2.75 -3.75 -8.01
C LEU A 51 4.23 -3.42 -7.79
N ALA A 52 4.54 -2.32 -7.12
CA ALA A 52 5.90 -1.91 -6.75
C ALA A 52 6.47 -2.68 -5.53
N ARG A 53 5.80 -3.74 -5.05
CA ARG A 53 6.14 -4.48 -3.82
C ARG A 53 6.25 -3.60 -2.57
N GLY A 54 5.57 -2.45 -2.59
CA GLY A 54 5.48 -1.52 -1.47
C GLY A 54 4.30 -1.84 -0.56
N HIS A 55 4.05 -0.95 0.41
CA HIS A 55 2.93 -1.02 1.34
C HIS A 55 2.27 0.34 1.44
N VAL A 56 1.02 0.40 1.86
CA VAL A 56 0.21 1.61 1.89
C VAL A 56 -0.25 1.93 3.29
N LEU A 57 -0.17 3.20 3.67
CA LEU A 57 -0.81 3.74 4.86
C LEU A 57 -2.00 4.61 4.42
N LEU A 58 -3.19 4.25 4.89
CA LEU A 58 -4.43 4.99 4.67
C LEU A 58 -4.75 5.81 5.91
N GLU A 59 -4.76 7.11 5.79
CA GLU A 59 -5.09 8.02 6.89
C GLU A 59 -6.37 8.79 6.55
N GLY A 60 -7.17 9.09 7.55
CA GLY A 60 -8.37 9.90 7.35
C GLY A 60 -9.38 9.73 8.49
N PRO A 61 -10.42 10.59 8.52
CA PRO A 61 -11.45 10.55 9.54
C PRO A 61 -12.27 9.25 9.47
N PRO A 62 -13.02 8.92 10.52
CA PRO A 62 -13.96 7.81 10.48
C PRO A 62 -15.03 8.06 9.41
N GLY A 63 -15.48 6.98 8.77
CA GLY A 63 -16.52 7.08 7.72
C GLY A 63 -15.99 7.30 6.30
N THR A 64 -14.68 7.49 6.07
CA THR A 64 -14.08 7.62 4.73
C THR A 64 -13.85 6.26 4.04
N ALA A 65 -14.58 5.23 4.43
CA ALA A 65 -14.55 3.90 3.81
C ALA A 65 -13.18 3.21 3.70
N LYS A 66 -12.17 3.58 4.53
CA LYS A 66 -10.80 3.00 4.49
C LYS A 66 -10.80 1.48 4.45
N THR A 67 -11.51 0.87 5.39
CA THR A 67 -11.60 -0.59 5.52
C THR A 67 -12.26 -1.23 4.29
N LEU A 68 -13.35 -0.62 3.80
CA LEU A 68 -14.07 -1.12 2.63
C LEU A 68 -13.23 -0.99 1.35
N LEU A 69 -12.53 0.14 1.17
CA LEU A 69 -11.61 0.38 0.07
C LEU A 69 -10.49 -0.66 0.05
N ALA A 70 -9.89 -0.93 1.20
CA ALA A 70 -8.83 -1.95 1.32
C ALA A 70 -9.34 -3.36 1.01
N GLN A 71 -10.56 -3.71 1.46
CA GLN A 71 -11.18 -4.99 1.14
C GLN A 71 -11.53 -5.11 -0.36
N ALA A 72 -12.03 -4.04 -0.97
CA ALA A 72 -12.30 -3.98 -2.41
C ALA A 72 -11.02 -4.17 -3.23
N MET A 73 -9.93 -3.50 -2.84
CA MET A 73 -8.61 -3.69 -3.47
C MET A 73 -8.07 -5.11 -3.33
N ALA A 74 -8.19 -5.72 -2.16
CA ALA A 74 -7.79 -7.11 -1.96
C ALA A 74 -8.57 -8.07 -2.89
N ARG A 75 -9.87 -7.81 -3.07
CA ARG A 75 -10.72 -8.56 -4.00
C ARG A 75 -10.26 -8.39 -5.44
N VAL A 76 -9.98 -7.16 -5.87
CA VAL A 76 -9.45 -6.84 -7.21
C VAL A 76 -8.12 -7.56 -7.47
N LEU A 77 -7.23 -7.62 -6.48
CA LEU A 77 -5.95 -8.33 -6.59
C LEU A 77 -6.11 -9.85 -6.65
N GLY A 78 -7.28 -10.39 -6.30
CA GLY A 78 -7.57 -11.84 -6.37
C GLY A 78 -6.65 -12.69 -5.50
N ALA A 79 -6.15 -12.12 -4.40
CA ALA A 79 -5.15 -12.71 -3.54
C ALA A 79 -5.75 -13.13 -2.18
N ASN A 80 -5.08 -14.05 -1.46
CA ASN A 80 -5.47 -14.41 -0.11
C ASN A 80 -5.42 -13.18 0.79
N PHE A 81 -6.52 -12.94 1.52
CA PHE A 81 -6.73 -11.76 2.32
C PHE A 81 -6.92 -12.10 3.80
N GLN A 82 -6.24 -11.33 4.66
CA GLN A 82 -6.46 -11.35 6.10
C GLN A 82 -6.71 -9.92 6.59
N ARG A 83 -7.58 -9.78 7.60
CA ARG A 83 -7.80 -8.53 8.31
C ARG A 83 -7.48 -8.71 9.78
N VAL A 84 -6.68 -7.82 10.32
CA VAL A 84 -6.43 -7.69 11.76
C VAL A 84 -6.90 -6.33 12.20
N GLN A 85 -7.91 -6.31 13.08
CA GLN A 85 -8.33 -5.10 13.78
C GLN A 85 -7.41 -4.92 14.98
N PHE A 86 -6.57 -3.90 14.95
CA PHE A 86 -5.65 -3.63 16.04
C PHE A 86 -6.34 -2.98 17.25
N THR A 87 -5.98 -3.45 18.43
CA THR A 87 -6.45 -2.97 19.72
C THR A 87 -5.28 -2.89 20.69
N PRO A 88 -5.41 -2.21 21.85
CA PRO A 88 -4.38 -2.22 22.88
C PRO A 88 -3.99 -3.62 23.38
N ASP A 89 -4.90 -4.59 23.28
CA ASP A 89 -4.69 -5.97 23.73
C ASP A 89 -4.12 -6.88 22.65
N THR A 90 -3.98 -6.40 21.41
CA THR A 90 -3.42 -7.18 20.30
C THR A 90 -2.01 -7.66 20.63
N THR A 91 -1.74 -8.92 20.39
CA THR A 91 -0.47 -9.56 20.71
C THR A 91 0.38 -9.85 19.45
N PRO A 92 1.72 -9.94 19.57
CA PRO A 92 2.56 -10.36 18.46
C PRO A 92 2.19 -11.75 17.90
N ASN A 93 1.64 -12.62 18.73
CA ASN A 93 1.25 -13.97 18.33
C ASN A 93 0.11 -14.00 17.30
N GLU A 94 -0.81 -13.04 17.38
CA GLU A 94 -1.90 -12.91 16.40
C GLU A 94 -1.36 -12.58 15.00
N LEU A 95 -0.29 -11.80 14.93
CA LEU A 95 0.36 -11.45 13.68
C LEU A 95 1.29 -12.54 13.16
N ILE A 96 2.21 -12.98 14.02
CA ILE A 96 3.32 -13.85 13.63
C ILE A 96 2.95 -15.33 13.76
N GLY A 97 2.07 -15.64 14.72
CA GLY A 97 1.71 -17.02 15.06
C GLY A 97 2.44 -17.55 16.29
N THR A 98 2.14 -18.77 16.63
CA THR A 98 2.67 -19.46 17.81
C THR A 98 3.31 -20.80 17.45
N MET A 99 4.27 -21.21 18.28
CA MET A 99 4.87 -22.56 18.15
C MET A 99 4.09 -23.54 19.01
N GLU A 100 3.47 -24.54 18.39
CA GLU A 100 2.71 -25.59 19.05
C GLU A 100 3.42 -26.95 18.95
N MET A 101 3.19 -27.78 19.95
CA MET A 101 3.63 -29.19 19.90
C MET A 101 2.55 -30.05 19.21
N ARG A 102 2.87 -30.56 18.02
CA ARG A 102 2.01 -31.48 17.30
C ARG A 102 2.79 -32.79 17.02
N GLY A 103 2.33 -33.91 17.56
CA GLY A 103 2.98 -35.20 17.34
C GLY A 103 4.42 -35.32 17.87
N GLY A 104 4.82 -34.49 18.84
CA GLY A 104 6.18 -34.47 19.37
C GLY A 104 7.13 -33.49 18.66
N GLU A 105 6.66 -32.80 17.61
CA GLU A 105 7.40 -31.78 16.88
C GLU A 105 6.84 -30.37 17.15
N LEU A 106 7.73 -29.36 17.15
CA LEU A 106 7.35 -27.97 17.21
C LEU A 106 6.96 -27.49 15.80
N VAL A 107 5.68 -27.17 15.63
CA VAL A 107 5.11 -26.67 14.36
C VAL A 107 4.65 -25.24 14.55
N LEU A 108 4.88 -24.39 13.54
CA LEU A 108 4.34 -23.02 13.53
C LEU A 108 2.85 -23.06 13.19
N GLU A 109 2.01 -22.60 14.12
CA GLU A 109 0.67 -22.15 13.80
C GLU A 109 0.78 -20.72 13.27
N ARG A 110 0.50 -20.56 11.97
CA ARG A 110 0.75 -19.31 11.24
C ARG A 110 -0.22 -18.21 11.66
N GLY A 111 0.30 -17.02 11.95
CA GLY A 111 -0.47 -15.81 12.20
C GLY A 111 -0.87 -15.07 10.91
N ALA A 112 -1.47 -13.90 11.08
CA ALA A 112 -2.10 -13.14 9.99
C ALA A 112 -1.13 -12.64 8.91
N ILE A 113 0.17 -12.52 9.19
CA ILE A 113 1.17 -12.09 8.19
C ILE A 113 1.45 -13.15 7.12
N PHE A 114 1.03 -14.38 7.32
CA PHE A 114 1.20 -15.46 6.33
C PHE A 114 0.02 -15.46 5.33
N THR A 115 -0.12 -14.36 4.63
CA THR A 115 -1.13 -14.09 3.59
C THR A 115 -0.50 -13.28 2.45
N ASN A 116 -1.23 -13.08 1.34
CA ASN A 116 -0.78 -12.20 0.26
C ASN A 116 -1.14 -10.74 0.56
N VAL A 117 -2.35 -10.49 1.07
CA VAL A 117 -2.84 -9.14 1.39
C VAL A 117 -3.29 -9.07 2.83
N LEU A 118 -2.69 -8.18 3.60
CA LEU A 118 -3.05 -7.92 4.99
C LEU A 118 -3.62 -6.50 5.14
N LEU A 119 -4.85 -6.41 5.65
CA LEU A 119 -5.38 -5.18 6.18
C LEU A 119 -5.05 -5.07 7.67
N ALA A 120 -4.15 -4.16 8.00
CA ALA A 120 -3.78 -3.79 9.36
C ALA A 120 -4.64 -2.59 9.80
N ASP A 121 -5.84 -2.88 10.32
CA ASP A 121 -6.85 -1.87 10.59
C ASP A 121 -6.59 -1.20 11.95
N GLU A 122 -6.50 0.15 11.97
CA GLU A 122 -6.17 0.97 13.14
C GLU A 122 -4.81 0.65 13.78
N ILE A 123 -3.75 0.59 12.97
CA ILE A 123 -2.40 0.20 13.42
C ILE A 123 -1.86 1.05 14.58
N ASN A 124 -2.32 2.30 14.71
CA ASN A 124 -1.94 3.20 15.81
C ASN A 124 -2.60 2.87 17.16
N ARG A 125 -3.52 1.89 17.23
CA ARG A 125 -4.12 1.41 18.47
C ARG A 125 -3.34 0.27 19.14
N THR A 126 -2.37 -0.31 18.47
CA THR A 126 -1.62 -1.43 19.03
C THR A 126 -0.30 -1.01 19.65
N PRO A 127 0.18 -1.70 20.71
CA PRO A 127 1.45 -1.37 21.34
C PRO A 127 2.63 -1.39 20.36
N PRO A 128 3.67 -0.56 20.61
CA PRO A 128 4.83 -0.42 19.72
C PRO A 128 5.54 -1.74 19.38
N ARG A 129 5.49 -2.72 20.28
CA ARG A 129 6.09 -4.05 20.07
C ARG A 129 5.39 -4.81 18.94
N VAL A 130 4.07 -4.70 18.82
CA VAL A 130 3.27 -5.35 17.77
C VAL A 130 3.47 -4.62 16.46
N GLN A 131 3.45 -3.26 16.49
CA GLN A 131 3.78 -2.44 15.32
C GLN A 131 5.15 -2.82 14.75
N ALA A 132 6.18 -2.92 15.61
CA ALA A 132 7.53 -3.29 15.20
C ALA A 132 7.57 -4.66 14.51
N GLY A 133 6.84 -5.65 15.03
CA GLY A 133 6.76 -6.99 14.42
C GLY A 133 6.15 -6.98 13.01
N LEU A 134 5.06 -6.21 12.80
CA LEU A 134 4.48 -6.05 11.47
C LEU A 134 5.45 -5.35 10.52
N LEU A 135 6.06 -4.25 10.97
CA LEU A 135 6.96 -3.45 10.14
C LEU A 135 8.28 -4.18 9.81
N GLU A 136 8.74 -5.08 10.69
CA GLU A 136 9.85 -5.99 10.40
C GLU A 136 9.44 -7.01 9.31
N ALA A 137 8.27 -7.64 9.44
CA ALA A 137 7.72 -8.56 8.45
C ALA A 137 7.56 -7.91 7.06
N MET A 138 7.12 -6.65 7.01
CA MET A 138 7.02 -5.87 5.76
C MET A 138 8.38 -5.67 5.08
N GLN A 139 9.41 -5.41 5.86
CA GLN A 139 10.75 -5.11 5.34
C GLN A 139 11.54 -6.35 4.98
N GLU A 140 11.59 -7.33 5.88
CA GLU A 140 12.48 -8.50 5.79
C GLU A 140 11.86 -9.67 5.02
N ARG A 141 10.52 -9.67 4.83
CA ARG A 141 9.78 -10.76 4.18
C ARG A 141 9.97 -12.11 4.85
N HIS A 142 10.40 -12.12 6.08
CA HIS A 142 10.49 -13.31 6.93
C HIS A 142 10.36 -12.94 8.41
N VAL A 143 10.08 -13.93 9.22
CA VAL A 143 10.12 -13.80 10.68
C VAL A 143 10.94 -14.93 11.28
N THR A 144 11.62 -14.66 12.40
CA THR A 144 12.43 -15.64 13.11
C THR A 144 11.78 -15.99 14.45
N LEU A 145 11.36 -17.25 14.61
CA LEU A 145 10.77 -17.76 15.84
C LEU A 145 11.62 -18.93 16.36
N ARG A 146 12.08 -18.82 17.61
CA ARG A 146 12.92 -19.85 18.27
C ARG A 146 14.11 -20.31 17.41
N GLY A 147 14.76 -19.38 16.71
CA GLY A 147 15.93 -19.63 15.86
C GLY A 147 15.62 -20.28 14.51
N ARG A 148 14.35 -20.40 14.12
CA ARG A 148 13.93 -20.85 12.80
C ARG A 148 13.35 -19.68 12.01
N THR A 149 13.77 -19.53 10.75
CA THR A 149 13.28 -18.50 9.84
C THR A 149 12.10 -19.03 9.03
N TYR A 150 11.01 -18.26 8.99
CA TYR A 150 9.80 -18.54 8.23
C TYR A 150 9.58 -17.44 7.23
N PHE A 151 9.60 -17.76 5.94
CA PHE A 151 9.40 -16.81 4.86
C PHE A 151 7.93 -16.46 4.71
N ILE A 152 7.67 -15.19 4.45
CA ILE A 152 6.37 -14.64 4.10
C ILE A 152 6.26 -14.66 2.58
N ASP A 153 5.03 -14.69 2.07
CA ASP A 153 4.78 -14.73 0.63
C ASP A 153 5.48 -13.55 -0.09
N PRO A 154 6.14 -13.76 -1.24
CA PRO A 154 6.78 -12.69 -2.00
C PRO A 154 5.82 -11.57 -2.42
N SER A 155 4.54 -11.89 -2.64
CA SER A 155 3.50 -10.93 -3.00
C SER A 155 2.91 -10.19 -1.78
N PHE A 156 3.39 -10.44 -0.56
CA PHE A 156 2.84 -9.85 0.66
C PHE A 156 2.69 -8.34 0.57
N PHE A 157 1.47 -7.87 0.67
CA PHE A 157 1.09 -6.47 0.59
C PHE A 157 0.30 -6.05 1.82
N VAL A 158 0.74 -5.00 2.49
CA VAL A 158 0.08 -4.46 3.68
C VAL A 158 -0.62 -3.14 3.32
N MET A 159 -1.89 -3.07 3.65
CA MET A 159 -2.66 -1.85 3.72
C MET A 159 -2.94 -1.58 5.20
N ALA A 160 -2.27 -0.58 5.76
CA ALA A 160 -2.50 -0.17 7.14
C ALA A 160 -3.45 1.03 7.17
N THR A 161 -4.36 1.08 8.15
CA THR A 161 -5.19 2.25 8.37
C THR A 161 -4.83 2.92 9.69
N GLN A 162 -4.96 4.24 9.73
CA GLN A 162 -4.94 4.99 10.99
C GLN A 162 -5.96 6.13 10.97
N ASN A 163 -6.41 6.50 12.16
CA ASN A 163 -7.25 7.66 12.37
C ASN A 163 -6.43 8.74 13.09
N PRO A 164 -6.09 9.86 12.43
CA PRO A 164 -5.27 10.91 13.04
C PRO A 164 -6.01 11.75 14.09
N TYR A 165 -7.35 11.65 14.15
CA TYR A 165 -8.19 12.42 15.06
C TYR A 165 -8.45 11.72 16.40
N GLU A 166 -7.99 10.48 16.55
CA GLU A 166 -8.07 9.77 17.81
C GLU A 166 -6.83 10.05 18.64
N HIS A 167 -7.05 10.46 19.89
CA HIS A 167 -5.98 10.81 20.82
C HIS A 167 -5.89 9.88 22.04
N GLU A 168 -6.99 9.21 22.39
CA GLU A 168 -7.02 8.29 23.53
C GLU A 168 -6.71 6.86 23.10
N GLY A 169 -5.81 6.21 23.84
CA GLY A 169 -5.46 4.80 23.60
C GLY A 169 -4.68 4.55 22.32
N VAL A 170 -4.01 5.56 21.75
CA VAL A 170 -3.21 5.45 20.55
C VAL A 170 -1.71 5.47 20.85
N PHE A 171 -0.96 4.74 20.04
CA PHE A 171 0.50 4.71 20.03
C PHE A 171 0.96 5.25 18.67
N PRO A 172 1.49 6.48 18.61
CA PRO A 172 1.89 7.10 17.34
C PRO A 172 2.97 6.27 16.64
N ILE A 173 2.83 6.18 15.32
CA ILE A 173 3.85 5.56 14.47
C ILE A 173 5.00 6.56 14.31
N THR A 174 6.22 6.14 14.57
CA THR A 174 7.41 7.01 14.43
C THR A 174 7.78 7.24 12.96
N GLU A 175 8.55 8.31 12.67
CA GLU A 175 9.00 8.63 11.30
C GLU A 175 9.79 7.46 10.69
N SER A 176 10.62 6.78 11.46
CA SER A 176 11.38 5.61 10.99
C SER A 176 10.49 4.42 10.62
N GLN A 177 9.32 4.33 11.22
CA GLN A 177 8.30 3.33 10.92
C GLN A 177 7.47 3.74 9.70
N LEU A 178 7.11 5.03 9.60
CA LEU A 178 6.42 5.59 8.43
C LEU A 178 7.25 5.43 7.15
N ASP A 179 8.57 5.57 7.23
CA ASP A 179 9.48 5.40 6.08
C ASP A 179 9.42 4.00 5.42
N ARG A 180 8.78 3.02 6.06
CA ARG A 180 8.60 1.67 5.51
C ARG A 180 7.39 1.55 4.58
N PHE A 181 6.42 2.45 4.68
CA PHE A 181 5.32 2.51 3.72
C PHE A 181 5.78 3.19 2.44
N LEU A 182 5.41 2.64 1.28
CA LEU A 182 5.76 3.23 -0.01
C LEU A 182 5.00 4.52 -0.23
N VAL A 183 3.70 4.50 0.01
CA VAL A 183 2.81 5.65 -0.11
C VAL A 183 1.96 5.83 1.14
N LYS A 184 1.68 7.09 1.45
CA LYS A 184 0.64 7.50 2.41
C LYS A 184 -0.47 8.17 1.63
N LEU A 185 -1.70 7.75 1.89
CA LEU A 185 -2.91 8.30 1.28
C LEU A 185 -3.76 8.95 2.36
N GLU A 186 -4.03 10.22 2.20
CA GLU A 186 -4.95 10.97 3.04
C GLU A 186 -6.32 10.92 2.37
N LEU A 187 -7.25 10.19 2.99
CA LEU A 187 -8.61 10.04 2.50
C LEU A 187 -9.49 11.08 3.20
N GLU A 188 -10.04 11.98 2.41
CA GLU A 188 -11.00 12.99 2.85
C GLU A 188 -12.43 12.51 2.59
N TYR A 189 -13.41 13.24 3.12
CA TYR A 189 -14.80 13.03 2.74
C TYR A 189 -14.99 13.35 1.26
N GLY A 190 -15.88 12.60 0.59
CA GLY A 190 -16.21 12.85 -0.80
C GLY A 190 -16.87 14.24 -1.01
N ASP A 191 -16.84 14.72 -2.25
CA ASP A 191 -17.67 15.84 -2.64
C ASP A 191 -19.15 15.47 -2.65
N GLU A 192 -20.03 16.46 -2.81
CA GLU A 192 -21.50 16.27 -2.81
C GLU A 192 -21.93 15.23 -3.85
N ASP A 193 -21.31 15.23 -5.03
CA ASP A 193 -21.63 14.26 -6.10
C ASP A 193 -21.19 12.83 -5.74
N ALA A 194 -20.07 12.67 -5.05
CA ALA A 194 -19.62 11.37 -4.56
C ALA A 194 -20.51 10.85 -3.43
N GLU A 195 -20.92 11.73 -2.51
CA GLU A 195 -21.88 11.36 -1.45
C GLU A 195 -23.23 10.96 -2.03
N LEU A 196 -23.75 11.70 -3.01
CA LEU A 196 -25.01 11.35 -3.71
C LEU A 196 -24.88 9.97 -4.38
N ARG A 197 -23.81 9.70 -5.10
CA ARG A 197 -23.58 8.39 -5.71
C ARG A 197 -23.46 7.26 -4.69
N THR A 198 -22.97 7.57 -3.49
CA THR A 198 -22.92 6.58 -2.39
C THR A 198 -24.32 6.16 -1.93
N LEU A 199 -25.33 7.05 -2.01
CA LEU A 199 -26.70 6.71 -1.69
C LEU A 199 -27.34 5.75 -2.70
N ASP A 200 -26.85 5.74 -3.93
CA ASP A 200 -27.32 4.83 -4.99
C ASP A 200 -26.68 3.43 -4.90
N LEU A 201 -25.64 3.26 -4.07
CA LEU A 201 -25.04 1.95 -3.88
C LEU A 201 -26.02 0.98 -3.22
N PRO A 202 -26.04 -0.29 -3.62
CA PRO A 202 -26.97 -1.26 -3.06
C PRO A 202 -26.75 -1.45 -1.57
N HIS A 203 -27.67 -0.94 -0.76
CA HIS A 203 -27.70 -1.12 0.69
C HIS A 203 -28.18 -2.54 1.02
N ARG A 204 -27.29 -3.52 0.94
CA ARG A 204 -27.61 -4.92 1.22
C ARG A 204 -27.39 -5.32 2.68
N GLY A 205 -27.42 -4.38 3.60
CA GLY A 205 -27.44 -4.62 5.05
C GLY A 205 -26.21 -5.27 5.68
N VAL A 206 -25.34 -5.90 4.89
CA VAL A 206 -24.10 -6.55 5.36
C VAL A 206 -22.98 -6.28 4.34
N ILE A 207 -21.87 -5.74 4.80
CA ILE A 207 -20.67 -5.41 4.00
C ILE A 207 -20.19 -6.52 3.04
N PRO A 208 -20.26 -7.83 3.39
CA PRO A 208 -19.87 -8.90 2.47
C PRO A 208 -20.61 -8.92 1.14
N ASP A 209 -21.85 -8.47 1.09
CA ASP A 209 -22.64 -8.47 -0.15
C ASP A 209 -22.20 -7.39 -1.13
N MET A 210 -21.70 -6.26 -0.65
CA MET A 210 -21.16 -5.20 -1.54
C MET A 210 -19.88 -5.64 -2.26
N LEU A 211 -19.05 -6.44 -1.60
CA LEU A 211 -17.82 -6.96 -2.18
C LEU A 211 -18.06 -8.15 -3.14
N GLY A 212 -19.23 -8.79 -3.05
CA GLY A 212 -19.59 -9.93 -3.89
C GLY A 212 -19.67 -9.61 -5.39
N ASP A 213 -19.98 -8.37 -5.73
CA ASP A 213 -20.07 -7.90 -7.12
C ASP A 213 -18.71 -7.52 -7.73
N ILE A 214 -17.64 -7.44 -6.91
CA ILE A 214 -16.29 -7.13 -7.38
C ILE A 214 -15.65 -8.39 -7.96
N SER A 215 -15.27 -8.32 -9.22
CA SER A 215 -14.54 -9.38 -9.90
C SER A 215 -13.03 -9.27 -9.66
N PRO A 216 -12.33 -10.36 -9.33
CA PRO A 216 -10.88 -10.34 -9.27
C PRO A 216 -10.31 -10.09 -10.67
N LEU A 217 -9.33 -9.20 -10.78
CA LEU A 217 -8.64 -8.88 -12.03
C LEU A 217 -7.30 -9.61 -12.14
N LEU A 218 -6.72 -9.98 -11.01
CA LEU A 218 -5.50 -10.76 -10.90
C LEU A 218 -5.80 -12.05 -10.12
N GLY A 219 -4.85 -12.95 -10.12
CA GLY A 219 -4.73 -14.05 -9.20
C GLY A 219 -3.33 -14.03 -8.63
N GLU A 220 -3.01 -14.87 -7.68
CA GLU A 220 -1.72 -14.90 -7.00
C GLU A 220 -0.54 -14.94 -7.98
N ARG A 221 -0.61 -15.84 -8.98
CA ARG A 221 0.43 -15.97 -10.01
C ARG A 221 0.51 -14.74 -10.91
N SER A 222 -0.62 -14.24 -11.39
CA SER A 222 -0.68 -13.05 -12.25
C SER A 222 -0.18 -11.80 -11.53
N PHE A 223 -0.39 -11.72 -10.21
CA PHE A 223 0.11 -10.63 -9.40
C PHE A 223 1.64 -10.66 -9.30
N LEU A 224 2.25 -11.83 -9.10
CA LEU A 224 3.71 -11.98 -9.11
C LEU A 224 4.31 -11.66 -10.48
N VAL A 225 3.72 -12.14 -11.58
CA VAL A 225 4.17 -11.83 -12.94
C VAL A 225 4.08 -10.32 -13.21
N ALA A 226 3.01 -9.67 -12.79
CA ALA A 226 2.88 -8.22 -12.91
C ALA A 226 4.01 -7.45 -12.19
N GLN A 227 4.41 -7.91 -11.01
CA GLN A 227 5.54 -7.33 -10.27
C GLN A 227 6.89 -7.56 -10.99
N GLU A 228 7.10 -8.71 -11.64
CA GLU A 228 8.30 -9.01 -12.43
C GLU A 228 8.40 -8.10 -13.66
N VAL A 229 7.30 -7.88 -14.37
CA VAL A 229 7.25 -6.95 -15.52
C VAL A 229 7.66 -5.53 -15.11
N ILE A 230 7.28 -5.08 -13.91
CA ILE A 230 7.68 -3.76 -13.42
C ILE A 230 9.19 -3.69 -13.16
N ASP A 231 9.81 -4.78 -12.72
CA ASP A 231 11.26 -4.80 -12.52
C ASP A 231 12.03 -4.56 -13.83
N GLU A 232 11.47 -4.95 -14.98
CA GLU A 232 12.05 -4.76 -16.32
C GLU A 232 11.90 -3.33 -16.88
N VAL A 233 11.03 -2.49 -16.30
CA VAL A 233 10.86 -1.10 -16.73
C VAL A 233 12.16 -0.33 -16.56
N ARG A 234 12.60 0.33 -17.62
CA ARG A 234 13.89 1.01 -17.68
C ARG A 234 13.81 2.37 -16.96
N VAL A 235 14.88 2.70 -16.27
CA VAL A 235 15.12 4.03 -15.69
C VAL A 235 16.41 4.55 -16.28
N ASN A 236 16.35 5.66 -17.00
CA ASN A 236 17.57 6.31 -17.48
C ASN A 236 18.27 7.06 -16.33
N GLU A 237 19.52 7.45 -16.55
CA GLU A 237 20.35 8.10 -15.52
C GLU A 237 19.75 9.46 -15.09
N ASP A 238 19.15 10.20 -15.99
CA ASP A 238 18.55 11.52 -15.71
C ASP A 238 17.38 11.39 -14.74
N ILE A 239 16.51 10.40 -14.94
CA ILE A 239 15.40 10.09 -14.04
C ILE A 239 15.91 9.59 -12.67
N ALA A 240 16.92 8.74 -12.66
CA ALA A 240 17.53 8.29 -11.41
C ALA A 240 18.12 9.48 -10.63
N ARG A 241 18.81 10.40 -11.32
CA ARG A 241 19.32 11.65 -10.74
C ARG A 241 18.19 12.57 -10.27
N LEU A 242 17.09 12.67 -11.02
CA LEU A 242 15.91 13.44 -10.62
C LEU A 242 15.32 12.93 -9.30
N CYS A 243 15.13 11.60 -9.15
CA CYS A 243 14.67 11.01 -7.88
C CYS A 243 15.60 11.39 -6.70
N VAL A 244 16.91 11.33 -6.91
CA VAL A 244 17.90 11.68 -5.88
C VAL A 244 17.84 13.19 -5.58
N ARG A 245 17.76 14.05 -6.60
CA ARG A 245 17.68 15.51 -6.42
C ARG A 245 16.44 15.89 -5.62
N ILE A 246 15.25 15.43 -6.01
CA ILE A 246 14.00 15.72 -5.29
C ILE A 246 14.16 15.36 -3.80
N VAL A 247 14.65 14.16 -3.49
CA VAL A 247 14.83 13.73 -2.10
C VAL A 247 15.88 14.57 -1.37
N ARG A 248 16.96 14.99 -2.03
CA ARG A 248 17.98 15.86 -1.43
C ARG A 248 17.45 17.25 -1.15
N GLU A 249 16.66 17.82 -2.07
CA GLU A 249 16.01 19.12 -1.88
C GLU A 249 15.11 19.16 -0.64
N THR A 250 14.44 18.07 -0.29
CA THR A 250 13.66 18.01 0.97
C THR A 250 14.50 18.22 2.21
N ARG A 251 15.83 18.06 2.17
CA ARG A 251 16.75 18.22 3.31
C ARG A 251 17.36 19.60 3.40
N THR A 252 17.28 20.38 2.32
CA THR A 252 17.89 21.72 2.22
C THR A 252 16.86 22.83 2.29
N THR A 253 15.57 22.50 2.32
CA THR A 253 14.48 23.47 2.48
C THR A 253 14.61 24.17 3.83
N GLU A 254 14.48 25.50 3.83
CA GLU A 254 14.57 26.32 5.04
C GLU A 254 13.45 25.94 6.03
N GLY A 255 13.79 25.84 7.31
CA GLY A 255 12.86 25.47 8.38
C GLY A 255 12.53 23.95 8.47
N ILE A 256 13.25 23.12 7.69
CA ILE A 256 13.05 21.67 7.74
C ILE A 256 13.57 21.08 9.06
N GLU A 257 12.76 20.26 9.74
CA GLU A 257 13.16 19.47 10.91
C GLU A 257 13.66 18.11 10.48
N LEU A 258 12.92 17.46 9.57
CA LEU A 258 13.24 16.14 9.03
C LEU A 258 13.09 16.16 7.51
N GLY A 259 14.14 15.81 6.79
CA GLY A 259 14.13 15.55 5.34
C GLY A 259 14.08 14.06 5.03
N ALA A 260 13.59 13.71 3.86
CA ALA A 260 13.41 12.33 3.43
C ALA A 260 14.73 11.53 3.38
N SER A 261 14.69 10.25 3.76
CA SER A 261 15.85 9.35 3.78
C SER A 261 16.30 8.96 2.36
N PRO A 262 17.54 8.42 2.19
CA PRO A 262 17.97 7.86 0.88
C PRO A 262 17.07 6.72 0.37
N ARG A 263 16.38 5.99 1.26
CA ARG A 263 15.39 4.97 0.89
C ARG A 263 14.25 5.57 0.07
N ALA A 264 13.85 6.80 0.34
CA ALA A 264 12.80 7.49 -0.39
C ALA A 264 13.12 7.67 -1.88
N SER A 265 14.39 7.86 -2.28
CA SER A 265 14.77 7.91 -3.71
C SER A 265 14.50 6.58 -4.41
N ARG A 266 14.78 5.45 -3.73
CA ARG A 266 14.49 4.13 -4.24
C ARG A 266 12.96 3.90 -4.33
N HIS A 267 12.21 4.29 -3.32
CA HIS A 267 10.76 4.19 -3.30
C HIS A 267 10.15 4.99 -4.45
N LEU A 268 10.59 6.22 -4.66
CA LEU A 268 10.11 7.08 -5.74
C LEU A 268 10.40 6.47 -7.11
N MET A 269 11.62 5.92 -7.31
CA MET A 269 11.99 5.25 -8.55
C MET A 269 11.14 3.98 -8.79
N THR A 270 10.95 3.14 -7.77
CA THR A 270 10.20 1.89 -7.91
C THR A 270 8.71 2.15 -8.16
N ALA A 271 8.12 3.14 -7.47
CA ALA A 271 6.76 3.59 -7.74
C ALA A 271 6.61 4.17 -9.16
N GLY A 272 7.63 4.93 -9.63
CA GLY A 272 7.70 5.45 -10.99
C GLY A 272 7.70 4.35 -12.05
N LYS A 273 8.42 3.24 -11.83
CA LYS A 273 8.37 2.07 -12.70
C LYS A 273 6.97 1.48 -12.78
N ALA A 274 6.30 1.30 -11.64
CA ALA A 274 4.95 0.76 -11.58
C ALA A 274 3.94 1.67 -12.30
N ARG A 275 4.05 3.01 -12.12
CA ARG A 275 3.20 3.97 -12.83
C ARG A 275 3.44 3.94 -14.34
N ALA A 276 4.69 3.93 -14.79
CA ALA A 276 5.04 3.85 -16.20
C ALA A 276 4.46 2.59 -16.86
N ALA A 277 4.64 1.42 -16.20
CA ALA A 277 4.07 0.15 -16.66
C ALA A 277 2.54 0.18 -16.73
N ALA A 278 1.91 0.73 -15.69
CA ALA A 278 0.45 0.88 -15.63
C ALA A 278 -0.10 1.87 -16.68
N GLN A 279 0.76 2.66 -17.31
CA GLN A 279 0.44 3.51 -18.48
C GLN A 279 0.93 2.89 -19.82
N GLY A 280 1.29 1.62 -19.82
CA GLY A 280 1.75 0.90 -21.01
C GLY A 280 3.15 1.27 -21.48
N ARG A 281 3.94 2.00 -20.65
CA ARG A 281 5.30 2.43 -21.01
C ARG A 281 6.36 1.50 -20.43
N LYS A 282 7.44 1.31 -21.19
CA LYS A 282 8.61 0.49 -20.81
C LYS A 282 9.75 1.33 -20.22
N THR A 283 9.54 2.63 -20.04
CA THR A 283 10.55 3.58 -19.53
C THR A 283 9.88 4.61 -18.64
N VAL A 284 10.51 4.90 -17.52
CA VAL A 284 10.05 5.92 -16.57
C VAL A 284 10.32 7.31 -17.15
N GLU A 285 9.35 8.20 -17.03
CA GLU A 285 9.42 9.61 -17.41
C GLU A 285 9.44 10.52 -16.17
N ALA A 286 9.82 11.78 -16.34
CA ALA A 286 9.87 12.74 -15.24
C ALA A 286 8.49 12.96 -14.58
N ASP A 287 7.41 12.93 -15.39
CA ASP A 287 6.04 13.04 -14.90
C ASP A 287 5.66 11.91 -13.94
N ASP A 288 6.17 10.69 -14.14
CA ASP A 288 5.91 9.59 -13.22
C ASP A 288 6.43 9.88 -11.81
N VAL A 289 7.65 10.42 -11.77
CA VAL A 289 8.35 10.71 -10.51
C VAL A 289 7.72 11.92 -9.82
N THR A 290 7.45 12.99 -10.56
CA THR A 290 6.91 14.23 -10.00
C THR A 290 5.48 14.07 -9.51
N TRP A 291 4.63 13.32 -10.24
CA TRP A 291 3.27 13.02 -9.83
C TRP A 291 3.22 12.16 -8.55
N LEU A 292 4.15 11.22 -8.40
CA LEU A 292 4.22 10.34 -7.23
C LEU A 292 4.85 11.01 -6.00
N ALA A 293 5.66 12.05 -6.20
CA ALA A 293 6.44 12.65 -5.11
C ALA A 293 5.61 13.05 -3.88
N PRO A 294 4.43 13.69 -3.98
CA PRO A 294 3.62 14.02 -2.82
C PRO A 294 3.23 12.80 -2.00
N TYR A 295 2.83 11.71 -2.63
CA TYR A 295 2.34 10.49 -1.95
C TYR A 295 3.46 9.64 -1.38
N VAL A 296 4.65 9.70 -1.99
CA VAL A 296 5.83 8.96 -1.55
C VAL A 296 6.61 9.72 -0.48
N LEU A 297 6.62 11.06 -0.50
CA LEU A 297 7.53 11.85 0.33
C LEU A 297 6.87 12.59 1.50
N SER A 298 5.57 12.94 1.44
CA SER A 298 4.95 13.79 2.46
C SER A 298 5.02 13.21 3.87
N HIS A 299 4.94 11.90 4.03
CA HIS A 299 5.03 11.24 5.34
C HIS A 299 6.48 11.02 5.82
N ARG A 300 7.47 11.54 5.09
CA ARG A 300 8.91 11.42 5.36
C ARG A 300 9.59 12.75 5.66
N VAL A 301 8.81 13.82 5.66
CA VAL A 301 9.34 15.19 5.86
C VAL A 301 8.51 15.91 6.91
N SER A 302 9.14 16.74 7.72
CA SER A 302 8.47 17.63 8.67
C SER A 302 9.16 18.98 8.78
N ALA A 303 8.38 20.02 9.10
CA ALA A 303 8.84 21.35 9.43
C ALA A 303 7.83 22.02 10.37
N GLU A 304 8.26 23.04 11.13
CA GLU A 304 7.40 23.72 12.08
C GLU A 304 6.30 24.57 11.43
N GLU A 305 6.63 25.29 10.34
CA GLU A 305 5.75 26.30 9.73
C GLU A 305 5.24 25.94 8.34
N THR A 306 5.71 24.84 7.75
CA THR A 306 5.41 24.46 6.36
C THR A 306 4.81 23.06 6.32
N THR A 307 3.75 22.89 5.53
CA THR A 307 3.14 21.58 5.39
C THR A 307 4.04 20.59 4.62
N PRO A 308 3.99 19.28 4.91
CA PRO A 308 4.76 18.28 4.16
C PRO A 308 4.55 18.35 2.65
N HIS A 309 3.33 18.64 2.20
CA HIS A 309 3.01 18.77 0.78
C HIS A 309 3.70 19.97 0.13
N GLU A 310 3.75 21.12 0.81
CA GLU A 310 4.46 22.31 0.32
C GLU A 310 5.97 22.07 0.25
N ILE A 311 6.55 21.38 1.24
CA ILE A 311 7.98 21.00 1.22
C ILE A 311 8.27 20.18 -0.02
N VAL A 312 7.47 19.14 -0.27
CA VAL A 312 7.66 18.26 -1.43
C VAL A 312 7.45 19.01 -2.75
N ALA A 313 6.44 19.86 -2.84
CA ALA A 313 6.19 20.66 -4.04
C ALA A 313 7.38 21.59 -4.37
N ARG A 314 7.94 22.28 -3.36
CA ARG A 314 9.15 23.11 -3.52
C ARG A 314 10.36 22.28 -3.95
N ALA A 315 10.55 21.10 -3.32
CA ALA A 315 11.65 20.19 -3.67
C ALA A 315 11.56 19.68 -5.12
N VAL A 316 10.36 19.35 -5.59
CA VAL A 316 10.12 18.96 -7.00
C VAL A 316 10.43 20.10 -7.94
N GLN A 317 9.93 21.31 -7.65
CA GLN A 317 10.16 22.50 -8.49
C GLN A 317 11.65 22.86 -8.56
N SER A 318 12.36 22.83 -7.44
CA SER A 318 13.82 23.07 -7.40
C SER A 318 14.58 22.03 -8.21
N ALA A 319 14.26 20.73 -8.03
CA ALA A 319 14.93 19.64 -8.73
C ALA A 319 14.72 19.63 -10.26
N LEU A 320 13.62 20.18 -10.75
CA LEU A 320 13.33 20.33 -12.18
C LEU A 320 14.05 21.53 -12.81
N SER A 321 14.46 22.51 -12.01
CA SER A 321 15.13 23.73 -12.47
C SER A 321 16.64 23.55 -12.70
N HIS A 322 17.17 22.40 -12.32
CA HIS A 322 18.57 21.97 -12.44
C HIS A 322 18.71 20.73 -13.32
#